data_953bff952a4127ecd160c1fff7f5da9f
#
_entry.id   953bff952a4127ecd160c1fff7f5da9f
#
_cell.length_a   1.000
_cell.length_b   1.000
_cell.length_c   1.000
_cell.angle_alpha   90.00
_cell.angle_beta   90.00
_cell.angle_gamma   90.00
#
_symmetry.space_group_name_H-M   'P 1'
#
loop_
_entity.id
_entity.type
_entity.pdbx_description
1 polymer ?
#
loop_
_entity_poly.entity_id
_entity_poly.type
_entity_poly.pdbx_seq_one_letter_code
_entity_poly.pdbx_strand_id
1 'polypeptide(L)'
;MTGTPYVAVVGSGTAAGDLYENAREVGRLIVQRGGTVVCGGLSGVMEAAARGATEAGGTAIGILPDEDRKRENEYLTHSVATGTGQARNLAVVCSGDVVIAVGGEYGTLSEIGLARKVGRPVVVLEGWDLGGHVTVAPSRLRL
;
A
#
# COMPACT_ATOMS: atom_id res chain seq x y z
N MET A 1 14.58 16.22 -1.38
CA MET A 1 13.92 15.98 -0.12
C MET A 1 14.75 15.04 0.74
N THR A 2 14.97 15.38 1.99
CA THR A 2 15.85 14.65 2.90
C THR A 2 15.10 13.73 3.86
N GLY A 3 13.78 13.57 3.70
CA GLY A 3 12.97 12.75 4.60
C GLY A 3 13.00 11.27 4.24
N THR A 4 12.43 10.48 5.14
CA THR A 4 12.18 9.06 4.92
C THR A 4 11.29 8.87 3.70
N PRO A 5 11.62 7.96 2.76
CA PRO A 5 10.75 7.69 1.63
C PRO A 5 9.44 7.05 2.10
N TYR A 6 8.35 7.48 1.49
CA TYR A 6 7.03 6.91 1.69
C TYR A 6 6.72 5.94 0.56
N VAL A 7 6.29 4.75 0.89
CA VAL A 7 5.87 3.76 -0.10
C VAL A 7 4.40 3.44 0.13
N ALA A 8 3.59 3.76 -0.86
CA ALA A 8 2.17 3.45 -0.84
C ALA A 8 1.97 1.99 -1.22
N VAL A 9 1.25 1.23 -0.41
CA VAL A 9 0.91 -0.16 -0.69
C VAL A 9 -0.59 -0.25 -0.90
N VAL A 10 -0.99 -0.71 -2.07
CA VAL A 10 -2.39 -0.83 -2.47
C VAL A 10 -2.71 -2.29 -2.85
N GLY A 11 -3.96 -2.67 -2.71
CA GLY A 11 -4.41 -4.01 -3.03
C GLY A 11 -5.77 -4.32 -2.41
N SER A 12 -6.23 -5.56 -2.62
CA SER A 12 -7.56 -5.98 -2.19
C SER A 12 -7.75 -5.95 -0.68
N GLY A 13 -8.88 -5.43 -0.25
CA GLY A 13 -9.32 -5.47 1.15
C GLY A 13 -9.73 -6.87 1.65
N THR A 14 -9.83 -7.84 0.75
CA THR A 14 -10.22 -9.21 1.07
C THR A 14 -9.08 -10.21 0.89
N ALA A 15 -7.86 -9.75 0.66
CA ALA A 15 -6.71 -10.62 0.46
C ALA A 15 -6.48 -11.53 1.68
N ALA A 16 -6.17 -12.79 1.41
CA ALA A 16 -5.89 -13.82 2.41
C ALA A 16 -4.82 -14.77 1.88
N GLY A 17 -4.33 -15.69 2.72
CA GLY A 17 -3.36 -16.72 2.31
C GLY A 17 -2.05 -16.13 1.81
N ASP A 18 -1.55 -16.64 0.69
CA ASP A 18 -0.26 -16.23 0.14
C ASP A 18 -0.20 -14.75 -0.24
N LEU A 19 -1.31 -14.20 -0.73
CA LEU A 19 -1.36 -12.79 -1.09
C LEU A 19 -1.22 -11.89 0.14
N TYR A 20 -1.86 -12.26 1.24
CA TYR A 20 -1.71 -11.56 2.52
C TYR A 20 -0.26 -11.63 3.00
N GLU A 21 0.35 -12.82 2.98
CA GLU A 21 1.74 -13.00 3.42
C GLU A 21 2.73 -12.24 2.53
N ASN A 22 2.49 -12.19 1.22
CA ASN A 22 3.31 -11.39 0.31
C ASN A 22 3.22 -9.89 0.63
N ALA A 23 2.02 -9.39 0.92
CA ALA A 23 1.84 -7.98 1.30
C ALA A 23 2.52 -7.68 2.65
N ARG A 24 2.46 -8.61 3.60
CA ARG A 24 3.15 -8.49 4.89
C ARG A 24 4.66 -8.41 4.69
N GLU A 25 5.20 -9.26 3.81
CA GLU A 25 6.62 -9.23 3.46
C GLU A 25 7.01 -7.90 2.80
N VAL A 26 6.16 -7.37 1.92
CA VAL A 26 6.38 -6.04 1.32
C VAL A 26 6.53 -4.98 2.40
N GLY A 27 5.64 -4.95 3.38
CA GLY A 27 5.71 -3.99 4.49
C GLY A 27 7.00 -4.11 5.28
N ARG A 28 7.40 -5.34 5.58
CA ARG A 28 8.66 -5.64 6.28
C ARG A 28 9.86 -5.10 5.50
N LEU A 29 9.91 -5.37 4.21
CA LEU A 29 11.03 -4.96 3.35
C LEU A 29 11.12 -3.45 3.18
N ILE A 30 9.99 -2.77 3.09
CA ILE A 30 9.96 -1.31 3.02
C ILE A 30 10.66 -0.72 4.24
N VAL A 31 10.30 -1.18 5.43
CA VAL A 31 10.89 -0.69 6.69
C VAL A 31 12.36 -1.04 6.78
N GLN A 32 12.76 -2.25 6.41
CA GLN A 32 14.16 -2.67 6.43
C GLN A 32 15.03 -1.82 5.51
N ARG A 33 14.44 -1.22 4.49
CA ARG A 33 15.12 -0.32 3.55
C ARG A 33 14.97 1.14 3.90
N GLY A 34 14.47 1.45 5.08
CA GLY A 34 14.36 2.80 5.59
C GLY A 34 13.11 3.55 5.17
N GLY A 35 12.12 2.85 4.61
CA GLY A 35 10.86 3.47 4.17
C GLY A 35 9.77 3.46 5.22
N THR A 36 8.73 4.25 4.97
CA THR A 36 7.49 4.29 5.73
C THR A 36 6.37 3.76 4.84
N VAL A 37 5.53 2.88 5.38
CA VAL A 37 4.36 2.35 4.67
C VAL A 37 3.20 3.33 4.78
N VAL A 38 2.57 3.62 3.64
CA VAL A 38 1.29 4.34 3.57
C VAL A 38 0.26 3.44 2.90
N CYS A 39 -0.90 3.31 3.46
CA CYS A 39 -1.95 2.45 2.92
C CYS A 39 -3.34 3.02 3.21
N GLY A 40 -4.37 2.35 2.72
CA GLY A 40 -5.76 2.76 2.95
C GLY A 40 -6.30 2.45 4.34
N GLY A 41 -5.54 1.77 5.18
CA GLY A 41 -5.84 1.63 6.61
C GLY A 41 -6.85 0.56 7.00
N LEU A 42 -7.42 -0.17 6.04
CA LEU A 42 -8.44 -1.19 6.31
C LEU A 42 -7.83 -2.60 6.31
N SER A 43 -8.57 -3.59 5.81
CA SER A 43 -8.20 -5.00 5.86
C SER A 43 -7.41 -5.47 4.63
N GLY A 44 -7.10 -6.76 4.58
CA GLY A 44 -6.46 -7.39 3.43
C GLY A 44 -5.02 -6.92 3.22
N VAL A 45 -4.68 -6.50 2.02
CA VAL A 45 -3.33 -6.01 1.68
C VAL A 45 -2.92 -4.83 2.56
N MET A 46 -3.84 -3.92 2.83
CA MET A 46 -3.59 -2.75 3.69
C MET A 46 -3.15 -3.17 5.09
N GLU A 47 -3.88 -4.09 5.70
CA GLU A 47 -3.56 -4.63 7.01
C GLU A 47 -2.22 -5.39 7.00
N ALA A 48 -2.02 -6.25 6.01
CA ALA A 48 -0.81 -7.06 5.91
C ALA A 48 0.44 -6.21 5.79
N ALA A 49 0.41 -5.19 4.93
CA ALA A 49 1.55 -4.27 4.76
C ALA A 49 1.84 -3.51 6.06
N ALA A 50 0.81 -3.00 6.73
CA ALA A 50 0.96 -2.33 8.03
C ALA A 50 1.56 -3.27 9.07
N ARG A 51 1.08 -4.53 9.10
CA ARG A 51 1.59 -5.54 10.02
C ARG A 51 3.07 -5.82 9.81
N GLY A 52 3.47 -6.07 8.57
CA GLY A 52 4.88 -6.31 8.25
C GLY A 52 5.77 -5.13 8.63
N ALA A 53 5.30 -3.91 8.39
CA ALA A 53 6.02 -2.70 8.75
C ALA A 53 6.22 -2.57 10.25
N THR A 54 5.18 -2.74 11.04
CA THR A 54 5.27 -2.58 12.50
C THR A 54 5.99 -3.73 13.17
N GLU A 55 5.88 -4.93 12.65
CA GLU A 55 6.69 -6.07 13.11
C GLU A 55 8.19 -5.85 12.91
N ALA A 56 8.55 -5.09 11.89
CA ALA A 56 9.95 -4.70 11.64
C ALA A 56 10.38 -3.46 12.43
N GLY A 57 9.53 -2.95 13.31
CA GLY A 57 9.83 -1.79 14.14
C GLY A 57 9.64 -0.44 13.42
N GLY A 58 8.95 -0.41 12.31
CA GLY A 58 8.75 0.79 11.50
C GLY A 58 7.39 1.44 11.66
N THR A 59 7.10 2.35 10.74
CA THR A 59 5.90 3.17 10.75
C THR A 59 4.95 2.78 9.61
N ALA A 60 3.68 2.63 9.93
CA ALA A 60 2.60 2.42 8.97
C ALA A 60 1.52 3.47 9.17
N ILE A 61 1.24 4.23 8.14
CA ILE A 61 0.24 5.29 8.13
C ILE A 61 -0.97 4.84 7.32
N GLY A 62 -2.15 4.89 7.95
CA GLY A 62 -3.41 4.59 7.28
C GLY A 62 -4.15 5.86 6.91
N ILE A 63 -4.62 5.94 5.68
CA ILE A 63 -5.46 7.04 5.20
C ILE A 63 -6.85 6.46 4.99
N LEU A 64 -7.73 6.67 5.97
CA LEU A 64 -9.03 6.03 6.04
C LEU A 64 -10.09 6.78 5.24
N PRO A 65 -11.07 6.06 4.66
CA PRO A 65 -12.17 6.71 3.93
C PRO A 65 -13.22 7.34 4.84
N ASP A 66 -13.30 6.92 6.08
CA ASP A 66 -14.39 7.22 7.02
C ASP A 66 -14.23 8.58 7.67
N GLU A 67 -15.31 9.03 8.32
CA GLU A 67 -15.32 10.27 9.10
C GLU A 67 -14.66 10.12 10.47
N ASP A 68 -14.37 8.89 10.89
CA ASP A 68 -13.64 8.57 12.13
C ASP A 68 -12.67 7.41 11.89
N ARG A 69 -11.93 7.02 12.95
CA ARG A 69 -10.89 6.01 12.86
C ARG A 69 -11.30 4.62 13.35
N LYS A 70 -12.59 4.37 13.54
CA LYS A 70 -13.07 3.12 14.17
C LYS A 70 -12.70 1.87 13.41
N ARG A 71 -12.62 1.92 12.07
CA ARG A 71 -12.28 0.77 11.24
C ARG A 71 -10.78 0.65 10.95
N GLU A 72 -9.93 1.48 11.54
CA GLU A 72 -8.49 1.35 11.35
C GLU A 72 -8.03 -0.05 11.74
N ASN A 73 -7.13 -0.64 10.94
CA ASN A 73 -6.57 -1.93 11.34
C ASN A 73 -5.61 -1.74 12.53
N GLU A 74 -5.44 -2.81 13.30
CA GLU A 74 -4.70 -2.77 14.56
C GLU A 74 -3.19 -2.56 14.42
N TYR A 75 -2.64 -2.68 13.21
CA TYR A 75 -1.20 -2.58 12.97
C TYR A 75 -0.72 -1.20 12.55
N LEU A 76 -1.63 -0.26 12.36
CA LEU A 76 -1.25 1.12 12.01
C LEU A 76 -0.59 1.82 13.20
N THR A 77 0.48 2.56 12.93
CA THR A 77 1.08 3.46 13.94
C THR A 77 0.34 4.79 14.00
N HIS A 78 -0.14 5.27 12.87
CA HIS A 78 -0.92 6.50 12.75
C HIS A 78 -2.00 6.31 11.71
N SER A 79 -3.13 6.98 11.90
CA SER A 79 -4.18 7.01 10.90
C SER A 79 -4.82 8.39 10.79
N VAL A 80 -5.35 8.67 9.61
CA VAL A 80 -6.04 9.92 9.30
C VAL A 80 -7.43 9.57 8.78
N ALA A 81 -8.47 10.08 9.41
CA ALA A 81 -9.84 9.95 8.93
C ALA A 81 -10.12 11.07 7.94
N THR A 82 -10.34 10.73 6.67
CA THR A 82 -10.53 11.74 5.63
C THR A 82 -11.97 12.15 5.43
N GLY A 83 -12.92 11.27 5.73
CA GLY A 83 -14.33 11.52 5.44
C GLY A 83 -14.67 11.59 3.95
N THR A 84 -13.77 11.13 3.07
CA THR A 84 -13.93 11.30 1.62
C THR A 84 -14.32 10.02 0.88
N GLY A 85 -14.54 8.91 1.59
CA GLY A 85 -14.86 7.64 0.95
C GLY A 85 -13.72 7.16 0.05
N GLN A 86 -14.06 6.62 -1.10
CA GLN A 86 -13.06 6.08 -2.04
C GLN A 86 -12.12 7.15 -2.63
N ALA A 87 -12.49 8.42 -2.55
CA ALA A 87 -11.59 9.49 -2.98
C ALA A 87 -10.27 9.52 -2.19
N ARG A 88 -10.23 8.90 -0.99
CA ARG A 88 -8.99 8.77 -0.21
C ARG A 88 -7.93 7.94 -0.94
N ASN A 89 -8.31 7.13 -1.94
CA ASN A 89 -7.36 6.35 -2.73
C ASN A 89 -6.37 7.26 -3.47
N LEU A 90 -6.82 8.40 -3.92
CA LEU A 90 -5.93 9.40 -4.51
C LEU A 90 -4.93 9.93 -3.47
N ALA A 91 -5.37 10.19 -2.25
CA ALA A 91 -4.48 10.63 -1.18
C ALA A 91 -3.40 9.59 -0.85
N VAL A 92 -3.76 8.30 -0.86
CA VAL A 92 -2.80 7.21 -0.64
C VAL A 92 -1.70 7.23 -1.69
N VAL A 93 -2.07 7.23 -2.97
CA VAL A 93 -1.06 7.19 -4.05
C VAL A 93 -0.25 8.48 -4.15
N CYS A 94 -0.85 9.62 -3.87
CA CYS A 94 -0.14 10.90 -3.84
C CYS A 94 0.87 10.97 -2.70
N SER A 95 0.62 10.30 -1.58
CA SER A 95 1.50 10.30 -0.42
C SER A 95 2.75 9.44 -0.62
N GLY A 96 2.72 8.49 -1.53
CA GLY A 96 3.87 7.63 -1.82
C GLY A 96 4.83 8.27 -2.82
N ASP A 97 6.12 8.06 -2.61
CA ASP A 97 7.15 8.35 -3.61
C ASP A 97 7.13 7.27 -4.70
N VAL A 98 6.70 6.07 -4.32
CA VAL A 98 6.45 4.93 -5.20
C VAL A 98 5.20 4.20 -4.71
N VAL A 99 4.52 3.51 -5.61
CA VAL A 99 3.34 2.70 -5.29
C VAL A 99 3.64 1.23 -5.57
N ILE A 100 3.38 0.37 -4.59
CA ILE A 100 3.45 -1.08 -4.76
C ILE A 100 2.02 -1.62 -4.71
N ALA A 101 1.59 -2.23 -5.81
CA ALA A 101 0.29 -2.88 -5.94
C ALA A 101 0.46 -4.38 -5.74
N VAL A 102 -0.25 -4.96 -4.78
CA VAL A 102 -0.19 -6.39 -4.47
C VAL A 102 -1.52 -7.03 -4.85
N GLY A 103 -1.48 -7.98 -5.78
CA GLY A 103 -2.67 -8.59 -6.33
C GLY A 103 -3.37 -7.70 -7.36
N GLY A 104 -4.56 -8.08 -7.78
CA GLY A 104 -5.21 -7.36 -8.86
C GLY A 104 -6.72 -7.53 -8.92
N GLU A 105 -7.45 -6.62 -8.31
CA GLU A 105 -8.87 -6.40 -8.54
C GLU A 105 -9.07 -5.05 -9.22
N TYR A 106 -10.32 -4.71 -9.60
CA TYR A 106 -10.58 -3.45 -10.30
C TYR A 106 -10.28 -2.21 -9.45
N GLY A 107 -10.46 -2.29 -8.14
CA GLY A 107 -10.06 -1.21 -7.23
C GLY A 107 -8.57 -0.94 -7.29
N THR A 108 -7.77 -2.03 -7.30
CA THR A 108 -6.31 -1.93 -7.44
C THR A 108 -5.93 -1.35 -8.80
N LEU A 109 -6.60 -1.77 -9.87
CA LEU A 109 -6.37 -1.22 -11.21
C LEU A 109 -6.64 0.29 -11.24
N SER A 110 -7.69 0.75 -10.58
CA SER A 110 -8.01 2.18 -10.52
C SER A 110 -6.92 2.96 -9.75
N GLU A 111 -6.40 2.40 -8.68
CA GLU A 111 -5.30 3.00 -7.91
C GLU A 111 -4.00 3.07 -8.71
N ILE A 112 -3.70 2.03 -9.50
CA ILE A 112 -2.56 2.05 -10.44
C ILE A 112 -2.73 3.19 -11.45
N GLY A 113 -3.93 3.34 -12.00
CA GLY A 113 -4.23 4.41 -12.93
C GLY A 113 -4.04 5.79 -12.31
N LEU A 114 -4.54 6.00 -11.09
CA LEU A 114 -4.34 7.25 -10.34
C LEU A 114 -2.87 7.53 -10.09
N ALA A 115 -2.10 6.50 -9.68
CA ALA A 115 -0.67 6.64 -9.43
C ALA A 115 0.08 7.09 -10.67
N ARG A 116 -0.20 6.47 -11.83
CA ARG A 116 0.43 6.85 -13.09
C ARG A 116 0.01 8.25 -13.54
N LYS A 117 -1.24 8.60 -13.32
CA LYS A 117 -1.74 9.95 -13.65
C LYS A 117 -0.98 11.05 -12.89
N VAL A 118 -0.66 10.81 -11.63
CA VAL A 118 0.08 11.80 -10.81
C VAL A 118 1.60 11.61 -10.89
N GLY A 119 2.08 10.72 -11.77
CA GLY A 119 3.50 10.55 -12.03
C GLY A 119 4.27 9.70 -11.02
N ARG A 120 3.58 8.82 -10.28
CA ARG A 120 4.26 7.90 -9.35
C ARG A 120 4.67 6.63 -10.07
N PRO A 121 5.91 6.14 -9.88
CA PRO A 121 6.29 4.80 -10.35
C PRO A 121 5.44 3.75 -9.66
N VAL A 122 5.07 2.70 -10.40
CA VAL A 122 4.26 1.60 -9.88
C VAL A 122 4.99 0.28 -10.07
N VAL A 123 5.10 -0.50 -9.00
CA VAL A 123 5.56 -1.89 -9.02
C VAL A 123 4.36 -2.77 -8.72
N VAL A 124 4.13 -3.79 -9.54
CA VAL A 124 3.02 -4.73 -9.37
C VAL A 124 3.57 -6.09 -8.97
N LEU A 125 3.02 -6.65 -7.90
CA LEU A 125 3.32 -7.99 -7.42
C LEU A 125 2.05 -8.84 -7.51
N GLU A 126 2.07 -9.90 -8.34
CA GLU A 126 0.95 -10.82 -8.53
C GLU A 126 -0.35 -10.12 -8.96
N GLY A 127 -0.27 -9.21 -9.92
CA GLY A 127 -1.41 -8.43 -10.36
C GLY A 127 -1.34 -8.02 -11.81
N TRP A 128 -1.82 -6.83 -12.08
CA TRP A 128 -1.98 -6.30 -13.44
C TRP A 128 -0.62 -6.07 -14.12
N ASP A 129 -0.46 -6.65 -15.30
CA ASP A 129 0.66 -6.33 -16.18
C ASP A 129 0.16 -5.33 -17.23
N LEU A 130 0.56 -4.10 -17.10
CA LEU A 130 0.20 -3.01 -18.02
C LEU A 130 1.37 -2.59 -18.90
N GLY A 131 2.25 -3.53 -19.20
CA GLY A 131 3.41 -3.29 -20.05
C GLY A 131 4.37 -2.27 -19.47
N GLY A 132 4.85 -1.34 -20.28
CA GLY A 132 5.81 -0.32 -19.85
C GLY A 132 5.27 0.71 -18.87
N HIS A 133 3.98 0.68 -18.53
CA HIS A 133 3.37 1.61 -17.56
C HIS A 133 3.62 1.22 -16.12
N VAL A 134 3.96 -0.03 -15.87
CA VAL A 134 4.26 -0.55 -14.54
C VAL A 134 5.47 -1.47 -14.60
N THR A 135 6.12 -1.68 -13.46
CA THR A 135 7.17 -2.69 -13.30
C THR A 135 6.53 -3.90 -12.65
N VAL A 136 6.58 -5.05 -13.33
CA VAL A 136 6.06 -6.30 -12.77
C VAL A 136 7.18 -6.98 -11.99
N ALA A 137 6.96 -7.18 -10.70
CA ALA A 137 7.89 -7.90 -9.84
C ALA A 137 7.63 -9.41 -9.93
N PRO A 138 8.63 -10.26 -9.67
CA PRO A 138 8.40 -11.70 -9.57
C PRO A 138 7.46 -12.00 -8.41
N SER A 139 6.80 -13.18 -8.45
CA SER A 139 5.80 -13.60 -7.46
C SER A 139 6.36 -13.75 -6.03
N ARG A 140 7.68 -13.75 -5.89
CA ARG A 140 8.37 -13.61 -4.60
C ARG A 140 9.34 -12.48 -4.69
N LEU A 141 9.24 -11.56 -3.74
CA LEU A 141 10.26 -10.53 -3.57
C LEU A 141 11.53 -11.23 -3.05
N ARG A 142 12.55 -11.22 -3.87
CA ARG A 142 13.88 -11.67 -3.47
C ARG A 142 14.78 -10.45 -3.28
N LEU A 143 15.39 -10.43 -2.17
CA LEU A 143 16.41 -9.43 -1.86
C LEU A 143 17.78 -9.93 -2.22
#